data_a2dd3ff439472872fcddb6c75f5b1e12
#
_entry.id   a2dd3ff439472872fcddb6c75f5b1e12
#
_cell.length_a   1.000
_cell.length_b   1.000
_cell.length_c   1.000
_cell.angle_alpha   90.00
_cell.angle_beta   90.00
_cell.angle_gamma   90.00
#
_symmetry.space_group_name_H-M   'P 1'
#
loop_
_entity.id
_entity.type
_entity.pdbx_description
1 polymer ?
#
loop_
_entity_poly.entity_id
_entity_poly.type
_entity_poly.pdbx_seq_one_letter_code
_entity_poly.pdbx_strand_id
1 'polypeptide(L)'
;TSKQLQCRGCENQCAIMRYTFNNDNHYFSGNRCEKVFSNKGSHADKGINTYDKKLELLFDRSADIPQPLFTIGIPRILNMYEEYPFWHTLFTACGIQVQLSAPSTFSKYETAAGMVMSDNICFPAKLVHSHIRNLTQQNVNRIFMPFVVFEKKDKQQQNSYNCPIVSGYSEVIKSVQEENIPIDAPTITFKDEALLYKQCYEYLKSLGIRDEVCKNAFSRALQEQYLSLIHISEPTRP
;
A
#
# COMPACT_ATOMS: atom_id res chain seq x y z
N THR A 1 8.47 -7.61 -30.28
CA THR A 1 7.48 -8.39 -31.08
C THR A 1 6.90 -9.50 -30.23
N SER A 2 5.69 -9.98 -30.55
CA SER A 2 5.07 -11.12 -29.88
C SER A 2 4.74 -12.23 -30.88
N LYS A 3 4.86 -13.51 -30.43
CA LYS A 3 4.52 -14.67 -31.23
C LYS A 3 3.82 -15.71 -30.37
N GLN A 4 2.70 -16.21 -30.84
CA GLN A 4 2.00 -17.33 -30.21
C GLN A 4 2.65 -18.66 -30.57
N LEU A 5 2.85 -19.51 -29.57
CA LEU A 5 3.43 -20.82 -29.66
C LEU A 5 2.52 -21.81 -28.91
N GLN A 6 2.61 -23.10 -29.25
CA GLN A 6 1.96 -24.15 -28.49
C GLN A 6 3.00 -25.05 -27.82
N CYS A 7 2.88 -25.21 -26.53
CA CYS A 7 3.75 -26.12 -25.78
C CYS A 7 3.36 -27.59 -26.10
N ARG A 8 4.36 -28.42 -26.40
CA ARG A 8 4.17 -29.86 -26.67
C ARG A 8 4.82 -30.74 -25.59
N GLY A 9 5.16 -30.16 -24.43
CA GLY A 9 5.88 -30.86 -23.38
C GLY A 9 5.03 -31.80 -22.51
N CYS A 10 3.70 -31.69 -22.56
CA CYS A 10 2.76 -32.56 -21.84
C CYS A 10 1.34 -32.42 -22.41
N GLU A 11 0.40 -33.17 -21.86
CA GLU A 11 -1.01 -33.20 -22.29
C GLU A 11 -1.72 -31.81 -22.17
N ASN A 12 -1.25 -30.90 -21.33
CA ASN A 12 -1.85 -29.56 -21.16
C ASN A 12 -1.74 -28.70 -22.41
N GLN A 13 -0.79 -28.95 -23.32
CA GLN A 13 -0.61 -28.25 -24.60
C GLN A 13 -0.80 -26.72 -24.48
N CYS A 14 -0.19 -26.08 -23.47
CA CYS A 14 -0.39 -24.66 -23.14
C CYS A 14 -0.17 -23.77 -24.36
N ALA A 15 -1.08 -22.81 -24.58
CA ALA A 15 -0.86 -21.71 -25.51
C ALA A 15 0.12 -20.71 -24.86
N ILE A 16 1.29 -20.56 -25.47
CA ILE A 16 2.39 -19.72 -24.96
C ILE A 16 2.50 -18.47 -25.81
N MET A 17 2.59 -17.33 -25.20
CA MET A 17 2.96 -16.09 -25.86
C MET A 17 4.44 -15.80 -25.60
N ARG A 18 5.26 -15.81 -26.66
CA ARG A 18 6.65 -15.37 -26.59
C ARG A 18 6.74 -13.89 -26.94
N TYR A 19 7.27 -13.10 -26.05
CA TYR A 19 7.63 -11.70 -26.26
C TYR A 19 9.12 -11.60 -26.54
N THR A 20 9.49 -10.92 -27.62
CA THR A 20 10.88 -10.63 -27.97
C THR A 20 11.11 -9.14 -27.84
N PHE A 21 12.09 -8.74 -27.02
CA PHE A 21 12.49 -7.37 -26.77
C PHE A 21 13.61 -6.92 -27.73
N ASN A 22 13.93 -5.63 -27.76
CA ASN A 22 14.93 -5.06 -28.67
C ASN A 22 16.37 -5.55 -28.36
N ASN A 23 16.60 -6.11 -27.21
CA ASN A 23 17.88 -6.71 -26.77
C ASN A 23 17.91 -8.23 -26.99
N ASP A 24 17.07 -8.78 -27.85
CA ASP A 24 16.89 -10.21 -28.15
C ASP A 24 16.50 -11.08 -26.95
N ASN A 25 16.18 -10.50 -25.82
CA ASN A 25 15.63 -11.24 -24.70
C ASN A 25 14.24 -11.71 -24.98
N HIS A 26 13.89 -12.87 -24.42
CA HIS A 26 12.55 -13.46 -24.55
C HIS A 26 11.87 -13.57 -23.20
N TYR A 27 10.57 -13.33 -23.19
CA TYR A 27 9.69 -13.63 -22.06
C TYR A 27 8.54 -14.50 -22.53
N PHE A 28 8.21 -15.53 -21.76
CA PHE A 28 7.13 -16.46 -22.06
C PHE A 28 6.00 -16.26 -21.05
N SER A 29 4.76 -16.14 -21.54
CA SER A 29 3.56 -16.14 -20.71
C SER A 29 2.57 -17.19 -21.16
N GLY A 30 1.62 -17.58 -20.27
CA GLY A 30 0.65 -18.64 -20.52
C GLY A 30 1.15 -20.06 -20.21
N ASN A 31 2.42 -20.21 -19.80
CA ASN A 31 2.96 -21.50 -19.34
C ASN A 31 2.44 -21.84 -17.93
N ARG A 32 1.97 -23.07 -17.74
CA ARG A 32 1.57 -23.62 -16.44
C ARG A 32 2.74 -24.26 -15.67
N CYS A 33 3.89 -24.38 -16.31
CA CYS A 33 5.12 -24.91 -15.72
C CYS A 33 6.34 -24.35 -16.46
N GLU A 34 7.53 -24.54 -15.90
CA GLU A 34 8.81 -24.06 -16.42
C GLU A 34 9.65 -25.15 -17.14
N LYS A 35 9.02 -26.30 -17.52
CA LYS A 35 9.76 -27.47 -18.09
C LYS A 35 10.26 -27.23 -19.51
N VAL A 36 9.49 -26.57 -20.38
CA VAL A 36 9.81 -26.34 -21.78
C VAL A 36 10.09 -24.89 -22.06
N PHE A 37 9.21 -24.00 -21.59
CA PHE A 37 9.38 -22.56 -21.70
C PHE A 37 9.61 -21.98 -20.31
N SER A 38 10.84 -21.55 -20.04
CA SER A 38 11.25 -21.04 -18.75
C SER A 38 11.69 -19.58 -18.86
N ASN A 39 11.26 -18.78 -17.89
CA ASN A 39 11.77 -17.43 -17.69
C ASN A 39 12.91 -17.41 -16.65
N LYS A 40 13.32 -18.61 -16.14
CA LYS A 40 14.43 -18.77 -15.21
C LYS A 40 15.73 -18.93 -15.98
N GLY A 41 16.70 -18.08 -15.73
CA GLY A 41 18.09 -18.41 -16.03
C GLY A 41 18.65 -17.95 -17.37
N SER A 42 18.14 -16.93 -18.03
CA SER A 42 19.05 -16.16 -18.87
C SER A 42 19.84 -15.20 -17.98
N HIS A 43 21.16 -15.35 -17.92
CA HIS A 43 22.08 -14.41 -17.28
C HIS A 43 22.26 -13.09 -18.08
N ALA A 44 21.39 -12.83 -19.05
CA ALA A 44 21.29 -11.54 -19.68
C ALA A 44 20.87 -10.50 -18.62
N ASP A 45 21.45 -9.33 -18.67
CA ASP A 45 21.23 -8.21 -17.76
C ASP A 45 19.74 -8.11 -17.38
N LYS A 46 19.42 -8.51 -16.15
CA LYS A 46 18.10 -8.34 -15.61
C LYS A 46 17.86 -6.85 -15.57
N GLY A 47 16.91 -6.37 -16.35
CA GLY A 47 16.47 -4.99 -16.25
C GLY A 47 16.13 -4.63 -14.80
N ILE A 48 16.16 -3.35 -14.49
CA ILE A 48 15.76 -2.85 -13.16
C ILE A 48 14.28 -3.21 -12.94
N ASN A 49 13.99 -3.88 -11.85
CA ASN A 49 12.60 -4.09 -11.42
C ASN A 49 12.06 -2.75 -10.90
N THR A 50 11.34 -2.06 -11.75
CA THR A 50 10.77 -0.74 -11.41
C THR A 50 9.76 -0.83 -10.26
N TYR A 51 9.10 -1.99 -10.07
CA TYR A 51 8.18 -2.18 -8.95
C TYR A 51 8.90 -2.22 -7.61
N ASP A 52 10.04 -2.92 -7.51
CA ASP A 52 10.84 -2.92 -6.28
C ASP A 52 11.35 -1.52 -5.96
N LYS A 53 11.76 -0.76 -6.98
CA LYS A 53 12.16 0.63 -6.80
C LYS A 53 11.00 1.53 -6.36
N LYS A 54 9.80 1.30 -6.90
CA LYS A 54 8.58 1.97 -6.44
C LYS A 54 8.32 1.69 -4.96
N LEU A 55 8.40 0.45 -4.52
CA LEU A 55 8.18 0.07 -3.12
C LEU A 55 9.21 0.69 -2.18
N GLU A 56 10.48 0.74 -2.58
CA GLU A 56 11.55 1.42 -1.84
C GLU A 56 11.20 2.91 -1.66
N LEU A 57 10.91 3.63 -2.74
CA LEU A 57 10.58 5.06 -2.70
C LEU A 57 9.31 5.38 -1.89
N LEU A 58 8.34 4.48 -1.90
CA LEU A 58 7.11 4.66 -1.10
C LEU A 58 7.35 4.43 0.38
N PHE A 59 8.02 3.34 0.74
CA PHE A 59 7.99 2.79 2.10
C PHE A 59 9.32 2.89 2.86
N ASP A 60 10.46 3.07 2.17
CA ASP A 60 11.74 3.27 2.82
C ASP A 60 11.90 4.74 3.24
N ARG A 61 11.10 5.10 4.26
CA ARG A 61 11.02 6.44 4.85
C ARG A 61 11.28 6.30 6.33
N SER A 62 12.46 6.65 6.75
CA SER A 62 12.80 6.70 8.18
C SER A 62 12.75 8.15 8.65
N ALA A 63 12.03 8.40 9.72
CA ALA A 63 12.15 9.61 10.50
C ALA A 63 12.36 9.16 11.95
N ASP A 64 13.60 9.18 12.40
CA ASP A 64 13.92 8.94 13.80
C ASP A 64 13.60 10.20 14.58
N ILE A 65 12.54 10.16 15.38
CA ILE A 65 12.14 11.26 16.24
C ILE A 65 12.70 10.98 17.63
N PRO A 66 13.69 11.76 18.11
CA PRO A 66 14.41 11.44 19.35
C PRO A 66 13.51 11.37 20.60
N GLN A 67 12.42 12.13 20.61
CA GLN A 67 11.42 12.16 21.69
C GLN A 67 10.03 12.23 21.07
N PRO A 68 9.49 11.11 20.57
CA PRO A 68 8.17 11.11 19.96
C PRO A 68 7.08 11.30 21.02
N LEU A 69 6.00 11.97 20.64
CA LEU A 69 4.80 12.08 21.47
C LEU A 69 4.23 10.68 21.77
N PHE A 70 4.18 9.85 20.75
CA PHE A 70 3.81 8.43 20.79
C PHE A 70 4.16 7.78 19.44
N THR A 71 3.99 6.46 19.35
CA THR A 71 4.19 5.70 18.11
C THR A 71 2.85 5.29 17.52
N ILE A 72 2.62 5.65 16.24
CA ILE A 72 1.46 5.23 15.45
C ILE A 72 1.84 4.14 14.47
N GLY A 73 1.12 3.02 14.49
CA GLY A 73 1.29 1.94 13.53
C GLY A 73 0.51 2.19 12.25
N ILE A 74 1.14 2.03 11.10
CA ILE A 74 0.46 2.08 9.80
C ILE A 74 0.57 0.71 9.13
N PRO A 75 -0.54 0.01 8.83
CA PRO A 75 -0.49 -1.24 8.10
C PRO A 75 -0.14 -0.98 6.63
N ARG A 76 0.88 -1.70 6.11
CA ARG A 76 1.35 -1.59 4.72
C ARG A 76 0.43 -2.34 3.76
N ILE A 77 -0.78 -1.82 3.55
CA ILE A 77 -1.86 -2.47 2.81
C ILE A 77 -2.72 -1.46 2.04
N LEU A 78 -3.52 -1.97 1.11
CA LEU A 78 -4.59 -1.24 0.42
C LEU A 78 -4.08 0.10 -0.15
N ASN A 79 -4.78 1.20 0.14
CA ASN A 79 -4.47 2.56 -0.29
C ASN A 79 -3.14 3.11 0.25
N MET A 80 -2.53 2.49 1.26
CA MET A 80 -1.19 2.89 1.72
C MET A 80 -0.10 2.71 0.65
N TYR A 81 -0.34 1.91 -0.38
CA TYR A 81 0.54 1.81 -1.56
C TYR A 81 0.53 3.07 -2.45
N GLU A 82 -0.29 4.05 -2.12
CA GLU A 82 -0.34 5.35 -2.77
C GLU A 82 -0.20 6.51 -1.76
N GLU A 83 -0.85 6.39 -0.60
CA GLU A 83 -1.00 7.48 0.37
C GLU A 83 0.05 7.48 1.51
N TYR A 84 0.84 6.42 1.65
CA TYR A 84 1.81 6.34 2.75
C TYR A 84 2.75 7.55 2.86
N PRO A 85 3.27 8.14 1.76
CA PRO A 85 4.09 9.34 1.82
C PRO A 85 3.40 10.53 2.50
N PHE A 86 2.10 10.71 2.23
CA PHE A 86 1.28 11.73 2.88
C PHE A 86 1.19 11.49 4.39
N TRP A 87 0.77 10.30 4.79
CA TRP A 87 0.54 9.96 6.20
C TRP A 87 1.83 9.95 7.02
N HIS A 88 2.89 9.38 6.45
CA HIS A 88 4.20 9.41 7.09
C HIS A 88 4.66 10.84 7.37
N THR A 89 4.58 11.73 6.37
CA THR A 89 5.00 13.12 6.51
C THR A 89 4.10 13.89 7.48
N LEU A 90 2.78 13.66 7.44
CA LEU A 90 1.83 14.30 8.35
C LEU A 90 2.17 14.00 9.81
N PHE A 91 2.34 12.73 10.15
CA PHE A 91 2.58 12.31 11.52
C PHE A 91 3.98 12.70 12.02
N THR A 92 5.00 12.49 11.21
CA THR A 92 6.38 12.84 11.61
C THR A 92 6.55 14.35 11.80
N ALA A 93 5.90 15.19 10.97
CA ALA A 93 5.87 16.63 11.15
C ALA A 93 5.12 17.08 12.42
N CYS A 94 4.25 16.23 12.95
CA CYS A 94 3.59 16.44 14.25
C CYS A 94 4.39 15.91 15.45
N GLY A 95 5.57 15.34 15.25
CA GLY A 95 6.36 14.73 16.33
C GLY A 95 5.85 13.35 16.74
N ILE A 96 5.11 12.66 15.87
CA ILE A 96 4.61 11.30 16.09
C ILE A 96 5.50 10.31 15.34
N GLN A 97 6.03 9.31 16.03
CA GLN A 97 6.82 8.25 15.41
C GLN A 97 5.90 7.34 14.59
N VAL A 98 6.26 7.09 13.34
CA VAL A 98 5.53 6.17 12.47
C VAL A 98 6.22 4.82 12.45
N GLN A 99 5.46 3.76 12.72
CA GLN A 99 5.87 2.37 12.60
C GLN A 99 5.07 1.72 11.48
N LEU A 100 5.75 1.39 10.38
CA LEU A 100 5.16 0.65 9.27
C LEU A 100 5.18 -0.85 9.55
N SER A 101 4.10 -1.55 9.24
CA SER A 101 4.12 -3.02 9.31
C SER A 101 5.04 -3.63 8.24
N ALA A 102 5.62 -4.77 8.55
CA ALA A 102 6.52 -5.48 7.64
C ALA A 102 5.80 -5.90 6.34
N PRO A 103 6.51 -6.05 5.22
CA PRO A 103 5.93 -6.49 3.94
C PRO A 103 5.12 -7.78 4.07
N SER A 104 4.06 -7.91 3.26
CA SER A 104 3.24 -9.11 3.18
C SER A 104 4.06 -10.31 2.70
N THR A 105 3.89 -11.45 3.36
CA THR A 105 4.38 -12.75 2.88
C THR A 105 3.28 -13.79 3.09
N PHE A 106 3.32 -14.88 2.31
CA PHE A 106 2.34 -15.95 2.44
C PHE A 106 2.37 -16.56 3.86
N SER A 107 3.56 -16.77 4.41
CA SER A 107 3.72 -17.30 5.77
C SER A 107 3.07 -16.39 6.84
N LYS A 108 3.21 -15.06 6.72
CA LYS A 108 2.52 -14.13 7.63
C LYS A 108 1.00 -14.19 7.48
N TYR A 109 0.51 -14.33 6.25
CA TYR A 109 -0.91 -14.50 5.99
C TYR A 109 -1.45 -15.78 6.67
N GLU A 110 -0.77 -16.91 6.51
CA GLU A 110 -1.19 -18.19 7.12
C GLU A 110 -1.34 -18.08 8.65
N THR A 111 -0.47 -17.34 9.32
CA THR A 111 -0.55 -17.15 10.79
C THR A 111 -1.77 -16.34 11.23
N ALA A 112 -2.39 -15.57 10.35
CA ALA A 112 -3.56 -14.74 10.63
C ALA A 112 -4.82 -15.20 9.90
N ALA A 113 -4.76 -16.27 9.12
CA ALA A 113 -5.87 -16.73 8.29
C ALA A 113 -7.14 -17.08 9.11
N GLY A 114 -6.96 -17.60 10.33
CA GLY A 114 -8.08 -17.90 11.24
C GLY A 114 -8.86 -16.68 11.75
N MET A 115 -8.30 -15.47 11.62
CA MET A 115 -8.97 -14.22 12.00
C MET A 115 -9.85 -13.65 10.88
N VAL A 116 -9.77 -14.20 9.66
CA VAL A 116 -10.51 -13.73 8.49
C VAL A 116 -11.96 -14.18 8.59
N MET A 117 -12.88 -13.23 8.73
CA MET A 117 -14.32 -13.48 8.98
C MET A 117 -15.05 -14.08 7.77
N SER A 118 -14.53 -13.93 6.56
CA SER A 118 -15.21 -14.40 5.34
C SER A 118 -14.20 -14.84 4.28
N ASP A 119 -14.44 -16.01 3.71
CA ASP A 119 -13.66 -16.54 2.59
C ASP A 119 -13.88 -15.77 1.29
N ASN A 120 -15.00 -15.07 1.18
CA ASN A 120 -15.43 -14.39 -0.05
C ASN A 120 -14.86 -12.98 -0.23
N ILE A 121 -14.12 -12.44 0.75
CA ILE A 121 -13.47 -11.14 0.60
C ILE A 121 -12.21 -11.24 -0.28
N CYS A 122 -11.82 -10.13 -0.90
CA CYS A 122 -10.62 -10.08 -1.73
C CYS A 122 -9.34 -10.38 -0.92
N PHE A 123 -8.34 -10.93 -1.58
CA PHE A 123 -7.09 -11.31 -0.90
C PHE A 123 -6.37 -10.13 -0.22
N PRO A 124 -6.31 -8.91 -0.80
CA PRO A 124 -5.76 -7.75 -0.08
C PRO A 124 -6.45 -7.45 1.26
N ALA A 125 -7.78 -7.63 1.35
CA ALA A 125 -8.49 -7.48 2.61
C ALA A 125 -8.09 -8.56 3.63
N LYS A 126 -7.89 -9.80 3.19
CA LYS A 126 -7.42 -10.89 4.05
C LYS A 126 -6.03 -10.60 4.65
N LEU A 127 -5.15 -9.94 3.89
CA LEU A 127 -3.82 -9.55 4.35
C LEU A 127 -3.84 -8.54 5.49
N VAL A 128 -4.91 -7.73 5.63
CA VAL A 128 -5.02 -6.71 6.68
C VAL A 128 -4.77 -7.31 8.06
N HIS A 129 -5.36 -8.47 8.36
CA HIS A 129 -5.25 -9.12 9.67
C HIS A 129 -3.78 -9.43 10.05
N SER A 130 -2.98 -9.89 9.11
CA SER A 130 -1.56 -10.16 9.35
C SER A 130 -0.74 -8.90 9.63
N HIS A 131 -1.09 -7.78 9.00
CA HIS A 131 -0.45 -6.49 9.23
C HIS A 131 -0.83 -5.88 10.58
N ILE A 132 -2.10 -5.98 10.97
CA ILE A 132 -2.55 -5.55 12.30
C ILE A 132 -1.82 -6.34 13.37
N ARG A 133 -1.82 -7.69 13.29
CA ARG A 133 -1.09 -8.54 14.23
C ARG A 133 0.41 -8.22 14.28
N ASN A 134 1.04 -7.91 13.17
CA ASN A 134 2.44 -7.50 13.15
C ASN A 134 2.67 -6.19 13.92
N LEU A 135 1.77 -5.21 13.78
CA LEU A 135 1.87 -3.93 14.50
C LEU A 135 1.62 -4.10 16.00
N THR A 136 0.69 -4.95 16.40
CA THR A 136 0.46 -5.22 17.83
C THR A 136 1.68 -5.81 18.50
N GLN A 137 2.44 -6.65 17.79
CA GLN A 137 3.70 -7.21 18.28
C GLN A 137 4.85 -6.19 18.35
N GLN A 138 4.73 -5.03 17.69
CA GLN A 138 5.74 -3.96 17.69
C GLN A 138 5.50 -2.88 18.75
N ASN A 139 4.59 -3.11 19.69
CA ASN A 139 4.28 -2.21 20.80
C ASN A 139 3.93 -0.77 20.38
N VAL A 140 3.18 -0.60 19.27
CA VAL A 140 2.66 0.70 18.87
C VAL A 140 1.56 1.16 19.84
N ASN A 141 1.42 2.46 20.05
CA ASN A 141 0.41 3.00 20.96
C ASN A 141 -1.00 2.97 20.36
N ARG A 142 -1.08 3.09 19.04
CA ARG A 142 -2.33 3.05 18.26
C ARG A 142 -2.06 2.66 16.82
N ILE A 143 -3.06 2.19 16.12
CA ILE A 143 -2.99 1.83 14.70
C ILE A 143 -3.87 2.78 13.90
N PHE A 144 -3.33 3.33 12.81
CA PHE A 144 -4.02 4.23 11.91
C PHE A 144 -4.48 3.48 10.66
N MET A 145 -5.78 3.38 10.46
CA MET A 145 -6.40 2.74 9.30
C MET A 145 -7.65 3.55 8.89
N PRO A 146 -7.47 4.67 8.16
CA PRO A 146 -8.54 5.59 7.83
C PRO A 146 -9.57 4.98 6.88
N PHE A 147 -10.80 5.49 6.91
CA PHE A 147 -11.80 5.29 5.87
C PHE A 147 -11.54 6.27 4.74
N VAL A 148 -10.88 5.85 3.68
CA VAL A 148 -10.69 6.70 2.52
C VAL A 148 -11.83 6.48 1.53
N VAL A 149 -12.75 7.46 1.48
CA VAL A 149 -13.98 7.34 0.68
C VAL A 149 -13.73 7.68 -0.78
N PHE A 150 -12.99 8.75 -1.03
CA PHE A 150 -12.66 9.21 -2.38
C PHE A 150 -11.16 9.49 -2.52
N GLU A 151 -10.58 9.01 -3.61
CA GLU A 151 -9.27 9.42 -4.07
C GLU A 151 -9.31 10.73 -4.86
N LYS A 152 -8.12 11.29 -5.14
CA LYS A 152 -7.99 12.42 -6.02
C LYS A 152 -8.48 12.05 -7.42
N LYS A 153 -9.46 12.78 -7.91
CA LYS A 153 -10.04 12.54 -9.23
C LYS A 153 -9.15 13.12 -10.34
N ASP A 154 -8.70 12.29 -11.28
CA ASP A 154 -8.09 12.75 -12.51
C ASP A 154 -9.19 13.30 -13.48
N LYS A 155 -8.82 14.24 -14.36
CA LYS A 155 -9.75 14.90 -15.30
C LYS A 155 -10.47 13.90 -16.23
N GLN A 156 -9.85 12.77 -16.53
CA GLN A 156 -10.39 11.73 -17.42
C GLN A 156 -11.26 10.68 -16.70
N GLN A 157 -11.24 10.66 -15.37
CA GLN A 157 -11.99 9.67 -14.60
C GLN A 157 -13.42 10.12 -14.36
N GLN A 158 -14.38 9.18 -14.47
CA GLN A 158 -15.77 9.46 -14.15
C GLN A 158 -16.03 9.44 -12.64
N ASN A 159 -15.26 8.63 -11.88
CA ASN A 159 -15.45 8.39 -10.46
C ASN A 159 -14.10 8.16 -9.77
N SER A 160 -14.01 8.54 -8.50
CA SER A 160 -12.85 8.29 -7.63
C SER A 160 -13.24 7.61 -6.31
N TYR A 161 -14.35 6.90 -6.30
CA TYR A 161 -14.84 6.15 -5.14
C TYR A 161 -13.96 4.93 -4.86
N ASN A 162 -13.54 4.78 -3.63
CA ASN A 162 -12.87 3.57 -3.19
C ASN A 162 -13.86 2.40 -2.96
N CYS A 163 -13.34 1.18 -3.03
CA CYS A 163 -14.13 -0.01 -2.73
C CYS A 163 -14.50 -0.06 -1.23
N PRO A 164 -15.54 -0.82 -0.86
CA PRO A 164 -15.97 -0.95 0.56
C PRO A 164 -14.88 -1.41 1.51
N ILE A 165 -13.88 -2.15 1.03
CA ILE A 165 -12.74 -2.60 1.85
C ILE A 165 -11.87 -1.41 2.27
N VAL A 166 -11.54 -0.50 1.36
CA VAL A 166 -10.75 0.70 1.67
C VAL A 166 -11.56 1.68 2.52
N SER A 167 -12.86 1.81 2.23
CA SER A 167 -13.73 2.78 2.90
C SER A 167 -14.45 2.27 4.15
N GLY A 168 -14.17 1.05 4.65
CA GLY A 168 -14.95 0.54 5.80
C GLY A 168 -14.36 -0.64 6.57
N TYR A 169 -13.30 -1.28 6.08
CA TYR A 169 -12.83 -2.55 6.66
C TYR A 169 -12.22 -2.42 8.06
N SER A 170 -11.80 -1.24 8.47
CA SER A 170 -11.29 -1.00 9.83
C SER A 170 -12.33 -1.31 10.93
N GLU A 171 -13.63 -1.17 10.66
CA GLU A 171 -14.66 -1.59 11.64
C GLU A 171 -14.72 -3.11 11.80
N VAL A 172 -14.52 -3.85 10.70
CA VAL A 172 -14.43 -5.32 10.77
C VAL A 172 -13.19 -5.72 11.59
N ILE A 173 -12.06 -5.06 11.36
CA ILE A 173 -10.83 -5.33 12.12
C ILE A 173 -11.04 -5.04 13.62
N LYS A 174 -11.65 -3.92 13.98
CA LYS A 174 -11.97 -3.60 15.39
C LYS A 174 -12.81 -4.68 16.07
N SER A 175 -13.73 -5.32 15.33
CA SER A 175 -14.61 -6.35 15.89
C SER A 175 -13.94 -7.69 16.13
N VAL A 176 -12.80 -7.97 15.48
CA VAL A 176 -12.08 -9.25 15.57
C VAL A 176 -10.72 -9.14 16.25
N GLN A 177 -10.31 -7.93 16.60
CA GLN A 177 -9.03 -7.69 17.26
C GLN A 177 -9.10 -8.18 18.72
N GLU A 178 -8.15 -9.03 19.10
CA GLU A 178 -8.04 -9.56 20.46
C GLU A 178 -7.25 -8.62 21.40
N GLU A 179 -6.35 -7.82 20.84
CA GLU A 179 -5.50 -6.90 21.58
C GLU A 179 -6.19 -5.53 21.74
N ASN A 180 -6.00 -4.90 22.91
CA ASN A 180 -6.59 -3.59 23.26
C ASN A 180 -5.82 -2.38 22.68
N ILE A 181 -5.25 -2.48 21.48
CA ILE A 181 -4.62 -1.32 20.83
C ILE A 181 -5.69 -0.55 20.05
N PRO A 182 -5.85 0.76 20.30
CA PRO A 182 -6.83 1.57 19.58
C PRO A 182 -6.56 1.58 18.08
N ILE A 183 -7.60 1.33 17.27
CA ILE A 183 -7.57 1.51 15.82
C ILE A 183 -8.29 2.81 15.47
N ASP A 184 -7.52 3.77 14.98
CA ASP A 184 -8.05 5.05 14.52
C ASP A 184 -8.49 4.94 13.07
N ALA A 185 -9.75 5.23 12.83
CA ALA A 185 -10.39 5.13 11.52
C ALA A 185 -11.12 6.44 11.15
N PRO A 186 -10.42 7.58 11.06
CA PRO A 186 -11.07 8.81 10.64
C PRO A 186 -11.55 8.68 9.19
N THR A 187 -12.70 9.31 8.90
CA THR A 187 -13.20 9.39 7.51
C THR A 187 -12.42 10.46 6.75
N ILE A 188 -11.83 10.06 5.64
CA ILE A 188 -10.93 10.89 4.82
C ILE A 188 -11.39 10.90 3.37
N THR A 189 -11.15 12.03 2.69
CA THR A 189 -11.32 12.13 1.25
C THR A 189 -10.20 12.95 0.62
N PHE A 190 -9.57 12.43 -0.42
CA PHE A 190 -8.55 13.14 -1.21
C PHE A 190 -9.14 13.92 -2.39
N LYS A 191 -10.46 13.82 -2.61
CA LYS A 191 -11.15 14.50 -3.72
C LYS A 191 -11.12 16.02 -3.61
N ASP A 192 -11.21 16.53 -2.40
CA ASP A 192 -11.26 17.97 -2.09
C ASP A 192 -10.24 18.31 -1.01
N GLU A 193 -9.32 19.22 -1.33
CA GLU A 193 -8.19 19.56 -0.45
C GLU A 193 -8.64 20.29 0.83
N ALA A 194 -9.66 21.15 0.74
CA ALA A 194 -10.16 21.87 1.91
C ALA A 194 -10.87 20.92 2.88
N LEU A 195 -11.60 19.95 2.35
CA LEU A 195 -12.24 18.91 3.16
C LEU A 195 -11.21 17.96 3.75
N LEU A 196 -10.19 17.55 2.97
CA LEU A 196 -9.06 16.75 3.46
C LEU A 196 -8.36 17.46 4.63
N TYR A 197 -8.06 18.76 4.48
CA TYR A 197 -7.47 19.55 5.55
C TYR A 197 -8.33 19.53 6.81
N LYS A 198 -9.63 19.80 6.67
CA LYS A 198 -10.57 19.79 7.80
C LYS A 198 -10.57 18.45 8.53
N GLN A 199 -10.67 17.34 7.79
CA GLN A 199 -10.68 15.99 8.36
C GLN A 199 -9.36 15.63 9.05
N CYS A 200 -8.21 15.95 8.44
CA CYS A 200 -6.90 15.75 9.06
C CYS A 200 -6.74 16.63 10.31
N TYR A 201 -7.17 17.90 10.25
CA TYR A 201 -7.12 18.82 11.38
C TYR A 201 -7.95 18.31 12.57
N GLU A 202 -9.20 17.91 12.35
CA GLU A 202 -10.07 17.36 13.38
C GLU A 202 -9.44 16.12 14.04
N TYR A 203 -8.87 15.23 13.23
CA TYR A 203 -8.19 14.04 13.74
C TYR A 203 -6.93 14.42 14.55
N LEU A 204 -6.05 15.28 14.03
CA LEU A 204 -4.84 15.71 14.75
C LEU A 204 -5.17 16.45 16.04
N LYS A 205 -6.24 17.26 16.07
CA LYS A 205 -6.74 17.90 17.29
C LYS A 205 -7.19 16.89 18.33
N SER A 206 -7.84 15.80 17.92
CA SER A 206 -8.22 14.72 18.84
C SER A 206 -7.01 14.01 19.46
N LEU A 207 -5.84 14.09 18.81
CA LEU A 207 -4.56 13.61 19.32
C LEU A 207 -3.80 14.64 20.17
N GLY A 208 -4.36 15.83 20.38
CA GLY A 208 -3.75 16.90 21.18
C GLY A 208 -2.71 17.75 20.44
N ILE A 209 -2.64 17.68 19.12
CA ILE A 209 -1.68 18.46 18.33
C ILE A 209 -2.11 19.93 18.25
N ARG A 210 -1.15 20.86 18.39
CA ARG A 210 -1.39 22.30 18.32
C ARG A 210 -1.76 22.77 16.91
N ASP A 211 -2.58 23.81 16.78
CA ASP A 211 -3.11 24.30 15.51
C ASP A 211 -2.04 24.69 14.48
N GLU A 212 -1.01 25.40 14.91
CA GLU A 212 0.10 25.81 14.05
C GLU A 212 0.86 24.60 13.48
N VAL A 213 1.04 23.57 14.31
CA VAL A 213 1.70 22.32 13.90
C VAL A 213 0.83 21.59 12.90
N CYS A 214 -0.49 21.49 13.13
CA CYS A 214 -1.43 20.84 12.21
C CYS A 214 -1.36 21.46 10.81
N LYS A 215 -1.40 22.79 10.72
CA LYS A 215 -1.36 23.51 9.44
C LYS A 215 -0.05 23.26 8.69
N ASN A 216 1.08 23.39 9.38
CA ASN A 216 2.40 23.16 8.78
C ASN A 216 2.57 21.69 8.32
N ALA A 217 2.20 20.74 9.18
CA ALA A 217 2.29 19.31 8.90
C ALA A 217 1.45 18.93 7.68
N PHE A 218 0.22 19.43 7.57
CA PHE A 218 -0.65 19.18 6.43
C PHE A 218 -0.06 19.72 5.13
N SER A 219 0.43 20.96 5.11
CA SER A 219 1.05 21.56 3.91
C SER A 219 2.23 20.74 3.42
N ARG A 220 3.10 20.28 4.33
CA ARG A 220 4.24 19.42 4.00
C ARG A 220 3.79 18.05 3.47
N ALA A 221 2.80 17.43 4.11
CA ALA A 221 2.26 16.14 3.70
C ALA A 221 1.63 16.21 2.30
N LEU A 222 0.89 17.27 2.02
CA LEU A 222 0.27 17.47 0.71
C LEU A 222 1.31 17.65 -0.39
N GLN A 223 2.38 18.42 -0.13
CA GLN A 223 3.50 18.59 -1.05
C GLN A 223 4.18 17.25 -1.33
N GLU A 224 4.42 16.45 -0.29
CA GLU A 224 5.05 15.13 -0.43
C GLU A 224 4.17 14.16 -1.25
N GLN A 225 2.84 14.23 -1.05
CA GLN A 225 1.90 13.42 -1.84
C GLN A 225 1.93 13.79 -3.31
N TYR A 226 1.99 15.06 -3.65
CA TYR A 226 2.11 15.49 -5.04
C TYR A 226 3.43 15.03 -5.68
N LEU A 227 4.54 15.14 -4.98
CA LEU A 227 5.83 14.62 -5.45
C LEU A 227 5.80 13.11 -5.65
N SER A 228 5.19 12.38 -4.72
CA SER A 228 5.02 10.94 -4.82
C SER A 228 4.18 10.53 -6.04
N LEU A 229 3.06 11.20 -6.30
CA LEU A 229 2.21 10.91 -7.45
C LEU A 229 2.96 11.13 -8.77
N ILE A 230 3.73 12.21 -8.89
CA ILE A 230 4.47 12.54 -10.11
C ILE A 230 5.68 11.61 -10.30
N HIS A 231 6.48 11.37 -9.26
CA HIS A 231 7.78 10.69 -9.40
C HIS A 231 7.75 9.19 -9.09
N ILE A 232 6.77 8.73 -8.34
CA ILE A 232 6.70 7.34 -7.87
C ILE A 232 5.56 6.58 -8.56
N SER A 233 4.36 7.16 -8.59
CA SER A 233 3.18 6.48 -9.12
C SER A 233 3.06 6.57 -10.63
N GLU A 234 3.51 7.68 -11.23
CA GLU A 234 3.45 7.92 -12.68
C GLU A 234 4.80 8.40 -13.26
N PRO A 235 5.92 7.67 -13.07
CA PRO A 235 7.25 8.15 -13.47
C PRO A 235 7.44 8.28 -14.98
N THR A 236 6.50 7.83 -15.80
CA THR A 236 6.59 7.80 -17.26
C THR A 236 5.67 8.80 -17.96
N ARG A 237 4.94 9.61 -17.21
CA ARG A 237 4.20 10.73 -17.85
C ARG A 237 5.16 11.90 -18.07
N PRO A 238 5.41 12.29 -19.35
CA PRO A 238 6.19 13.49 -19.70
C PRO A 238 5.47 14.76 -19.25
#